data_2753a00594dcd8c99feea7f6c0a60460
#
_entry.id   2753a00594dcd8c99feea7f6c0a60460
#
_cell.length_a   1.000
_cell.length_b   1.000
_cell.length_c   1.000
_cell.angle_alpha   90.00
_cell.angle_beta   90.00
_cell.angle_gamma   90.00
#
_symmetry.space_group_name_H-M   'P 1'
#
loop_
_entity.id
_entity.type
_entity.pdbx_description
1 polymer ?
#
loop_
_entity_poly.entity_id
_entity_poly.type
_entity_poly.pdbx_seq_one_letter_code
_entity_poly.pdbx_strand_id
1 'polypeptide(L)'
;MGSVNNQTNGGDNLHKGTEQILKQRYLWEWKIDDKTIQETPEQMFLRVAKKMASAYLHIKKDYSMVRKLAYKFYEMMTKGLFIPSSPQLFNAMRGFGNGEKHYDIIYKDIGKMTDEEWDVINEFKNSKSAYGSCYAMGRIGDSIDEIYTALKEQAIVFKSAGGYGTSFSDLRSEGTLVSTTMGESCGPIEFMDLFNMNTQKIALSGKTKRGANMFSLSVSHPDIEKFILRKAEMIEDDKGQIRPKYLEHVNTSIEITDGFMEALENNEDWKLIDPHTKEVKKIVKAKKLWDLMIDTVHKSGDPNILMLDNINRFNPIRHIERINSVNPCVTGDTLVPTNKGLVRADELEAGMLTWNPVKNRMDKITKVFNNGIKDIYRVTTTCDIGEVNTFVATAEHKLMRVRFDE
;
A
#
# COMPACT_ATOMS: atom_id res chain seq x y z
N MET A 1 -3.93 44.93 28.24
CA MET A 1 -2.97 45.49 27.26
C MET A 1 -1.74 44.63 27.35
N GLY A 2 -1.38 43.98 26.28
CA GLY A 2 -0.24 43.10 26.20
C GLY A 2 -0.40 42.22 24.96
N SER A 3 0.00 42.73 23.79
CA SER A 3 0.04 42.02 22.51
C SER A 3 1.10 40.93 22.60
N VAL A 4 0.66 39.69 22.61
CA VAL A 4 1.54 38.52 22.42
C VAL A 4 1.71 38.35 20.92
N ASN A 5 2.81 38.87 20.39
CA ASN A 5 3.34 38.51 19.09
C ASN A 5 3.82 37.06 19.13
N ASN A 6 2.98 36.12 18.76
CA ASN A 6 3.41 34.77 18.42
C ASN A 6 3.75 34.71 16.92
N GLN A 7 4.93 35.16 16.58
CA GLN A 7 5.66 34.71 15.42
C GLN A 7 6.24 33.34 15.74
N THR A 8 5.47 32.28 15.50
CA THR A 8 6.03 30.93 15.38
C THR A 8 6.53 30.78 13.94
N ASN A 9 7.84 30.96 13.76
CA ASN A 9 8.57 30.60 12.56
C ASN A 9 8.54 29.09 12.36
N GLY A 10 7.42 28.54 11.89
CA GLY A 10 7.28 27.14 11.50
C GLY A 10 7.30 26.90 9.97
N GLY A 11 7.38 27.99 9.18
CA GLY A 11 7.23 27.93 7.73
C GLY A 11 8.51 27.84 6.90
N ASP A 12 9.68 28.04 7.50
CA ASP A 12 10.91 28.31 6.72
C ASP A 12 11.78 27.09 6.40
N ASN A 13 11.35 25.84 6.67
CA ASN A 13 12.21 24.66 6.47
C ASN A 13 11.60 23.52 5.67
N LEU A 14 10.51 23.71 4.93
CA LEU A 14 10.08 22.69 3.98
C LEU A 14 11.00 22.73 2.75
N HIS A 15 11.61 21.59 2.44
CA HIS A 15 12.40 21.43 1.22
C HIS A 15 11.56 21.85 0.00
N LYS A 16 12.12 22.64 -0.93
CA LYS A 16 11.38 23.17 -2.11
C LYS A 16 10.60 22.10 -2.88
N GLY A 17 11.12 20.87 -2.96
CA GLY A 17 10.44 19.74 -3.57
C GLY A 17 9.18 19.30 -2.82
N THR A 18 9.19 19.35 -1.48
CA THR A 18 8.03 19.02 -0.65
C THR A 18 6.91 20.03 -0.84
N GLU A 19 7.24 21.31 -0.85
CA GLU A 19 6.27 22.37 -1.09
C GLU A 19 5.60 22.24 -2.46
N GLN A 20 6.36 21.95 -3.51
CA GLN A 20 5.83 21.71 -4.85
C GLN A 20 4.89 20.52 -4.92
N ILE A 21 5.22 19.41 -4.25
CA ILE A 21 4.37 18.21 -4.19
C ILE A 21 3.08 18.51 -3.43
N LEU A 22 3.16 19.23 -2.30
CA LEU A 22 1.98 19.62 -1.54
C LEU A 22 1.03 20.47 -2.40
N LYS A 23 1.53 21.51 -3.07
CA LYS A 23 0.75 22.37 -3.95
C LYS A 23 0.09 21.61 -5.10
N GLN A 24 0.79 20.68 -5.73
CA GLN A 24 0.28 19.95 -6.90
C GLN A 24 -0.76 18.88 -6.55
N ARG A 25 -0.74 18.33 -5.33
CA ARG A 25 -1.49 17.10 -5.01
C ARG A 25 -2.41 17.18 -3.80
N TYR A 26 -2.10 18.00 -2.81
CA TYR A 26 -2.73 17.94 -1.50
C TYR A 26 -3.46 19.22 -1.10
N LEU A 27 -2.91 20.37 -1.45
CA LEU A 27 -3.48 21.67 -1.09
C LEU A 27 -4.65 22.03 -2.00
N TRP A 28 -5.70 22.58 -1.41
CA TRP A 28 -6.88 22.97 -2.14
C TRP A 28 -6.76 24.40 -2.66
N GLU A 29 -7.46 24.64 -3.79
CA GLU A 29 -7.70 25.98 -4.30
C GLU A 29 -9.18 26.34 -4.08
N TRP A 30 -9.40 27.46 -3.43
CA TRP A 30 -10.71 28.01 -3.18
C TRP A 30 -10.98 29.15 -4.13
N LYS A 31 -12.19 29.20 -4.68
CA LYS A 31 -12.70 30.35 -5.41
C LYS A 31 -13.71 31.06 -4.52
N ILE A 32 -13.34 32.21 -4.00
CA ILE A 32 -14.18 33.08 -3.18
C ILE A 32 -14.26 34.39 -3.92
N ASP A 33 -15.47 34.78 -4.34
CA ASP A 33 -15.71 35.85 -5.30
C ASP A 33 -14.82 35.64 -6.54
N ASP A 34 -14.11 36.64 -6.99
CA ASP A 34 -13.20 36.55 -8.14
C ASP A 34 -11.76 36.19 -7.75
N LYS A 35 -11.52 35.79 -6.52
CA LYS A 35 -10.17 35.47 -6.01
C LYS A 35 -9.97 33.97 -5.87
N THR A 36 -8.80 33.52 -6.30
CA THR A 36 -8.32 32.14 -6.01
C THR A 36 -7.40 32.19 -4.78
N ILE A 37 -7.80 31.46 -3.74
CA ILE A 37 -7.02 31.32 -2.50
C ILE A 37 -6.43 29.92 -2.44
N GLN A 38 -5.11 29.83 -2.36
CA GLN A 38 -4.41 28.56 -2.20
C GLN A 38 -4.33 28.19 -0.73
N GLU A 39 -4.71 26.98 -0.37
CA GLU A 39 -4.53 26.40 0.96
C GLU A 39 -3.04 26.32 1.34
N THR A 40 -2.71 26.60 2.61
CA THR A 40 -1.37 26.35 3.14
C THR A 40 -1.26 24.93 3.74
N PRO A 41 -0.04 24.41 3.96
CA PRO A 41 0.16 23.13 4.65
C PRO A 41 -0.51 23.08 6.03
N GLU A 42 -0.42 24.16 6.81
CA GLU A 42 -1.02 24.28 8.12
C GLU A 42 -2.54 24.25 8.05
N GLN A 43 -3.12 24.93 7.06
CA GLN A 43 -4.55 24.91 6.80
C GLN A 43 -5.04 23.51 6.41
N MET A 44 -4.28 22.78 5.61
CA MET A 44 -4.55 21.38 5.28
C MET A 44 -4.58 20.52 6.55
N PHE A 45 -3.57 20.63 7.41
CA PHE A 45 -3.52 19.88 8.67
C PHE A 45 -4.68 20.26 9.60
N LEU A 46 -5.05 21.53 9.67
CA LEU A 46 -6.19 21.99 10.46
C LEU A 46 -7.51 21.36 9.97
N ARG A 47 -7.74 21.37 8.67
CA ARG A 47 -8.90 20.74 8.02
C ARG A 47 -8.99 19.24 8.32
N VAL A 48 -7.87 18.54 8.18
CA VAL A 48 -7.77 17.09 8.45
C VAL A 48 -8.02 16.82 9.94
N ALA A 49 -7.37 17.54 10.82
CA ALA A 49 -7.51 17.37 12.26
C ALA A 49 -8.96 17.52 12.73
N LYS A 50 -9.66 18.56 12.25
CA LYS A 50 -11.06 18.79 12.59
C LYS A 50 -11.96 17.64 12.13
N LYS A 51 -11.80 17.20 10.86
CA LYS A 51 -12.63 16.10 10.32
C LYS A 51 -12.39 14.80 11.06
N MET A 52 -11.16 14.46 11.34
CA MET A 52 -10.85 13.22 12.07
C MET A 52 -11.36 13.27 13.52
N ALA A 53 -11.18 14.40 14.21
CA ALA A 53 -11.68 14.57 15.58
C ALA A 53 -13.20 14.56 15.66
N SER A 54 -13.92 15.12 14.67
CA SER A 54 -15.39 15.15 14.64
C SER A 54 -16.02 13.77 14.70
N ALA A 55 -15.30 12.73 14.22
CA ALA A 55 -15.79 11.34 14.26
C ALA A 55 -16.09 10.86 15.69
N TYR A 56 -15.46 11.45 16.71
CA TYR A 56 -15.74 11.12 18.10
C TYR A 56 -17.20 11.42 18.51
N LEU A 57 -17.88 12.39 17.85
CA LEU A 57 -19.27 12.72 18.12
C LEU A 57 -20.25 11.59 17.78
N HIS A 58 -19.86 10.63 16.95
CA HIS A 58 -20.63 9.41 16.70
C HIS A 58 -20.59 8.44 17.90
N ILE A 59 -19.57 8.55 18.76
CA ILE A 59 -19.43 7.74 19.97
C ILE A 59 -20.07 8.44 21.15
N LYS A 60 -19.76 9.73 21.32
CA LYS A 60 -20.24 10.57 22.43
C LYS A 60 -20.30 12.03 22.03
N LYS A 61 -21.42 12.70 22.32
CA LYS A 61 -21.56 14.15 22.16
C LYS A 61 -20.79 14.90 23.26
N ASP A 62 -19.48 15.01 23.07
CA ASP A 62 -18.56 15.69 23.95
C ASP A 62 -17.63 16.60 23.16
N TYR A 63 -18.06 17.83 22.98
CA TYR A 63 -17.37 18.83 22.16
C TYR A 63 -16.04 19.28 22.79
N SER A 64 -15.90 19.20 24.12
CA SER A 64 -14.63 19.46 24.82
C SER A 64 -13.58 18.45 24.38
N MET A 65 -13.95 17.16 24.36
CA MET A 65 -13.06 16.09 23.91
C MET A 65 -12.73 16.24 22.41
N VAL A 66 -13.71 16.57 21.57
CA VAL A 66 -13.47 16.81 20.15
C VAL A 66 -12.46 17.92 19.90
N ARG A 67 -12.59 19.07 20.60
CA ARG A 67 -11.60 20.16 20.52
C ARG A 67 -10.21 19.69 20.97
N LYS A 68 -10.12 18.95 22.06
CA LYS A 68 -8.86 18.38 22.56
C LYS A 68 -8.21 17.42 21.54
N LEU A 69 -8.99 16.55 20.92
CA LEU A 69 -8.51 15.63 19.90
C LEU A 69 -8.06 16.40 18.64
N ALA A 70 -8.83 17.40 18.19
CA ALA A 70 -8.47 18.20 17.04
C ALA A 70 -7.15 18.96 17.26
N TYR A 71 -6.95 19.57 18.43
CA TYR A 71 -5.66 20.19 18.77
C TYR A 71 -4.52 19.18 18.78
N LYS A 72 -4.74 17.99 19.36
CA LYS A 72 -3.73 16.93 19.41
C LYS A 72 -3.33 16.46 18.00
N PHE A 73 -4.30 16.19 17.15
CA PHE A 73 -4.03 15.78 15.77
C PHE A 73 -3.32 16.88 14.97
N TYR A 74 -3.77 18.13 15.12
CA TYR A 74 -3.12 19.27 14.47
C TYR A 74 -1.67 19.44 14.93
N GLU A 75 -1.42 19.40 16.23
CA GLU A 75 -0.09 19.49 16.81
C GLU A 75 0.85 18.38 16.31
N MET A 76 0.35 17.13 16.31
CA MET A 76 1.14 15.99 15.87
C MET A 76 1.52 16.10 14.40
N MET A 77 0.61 16.55 13.54
CA MET A 77 0.87 16.71 12.10
C MET A 77 1.81 17.90 11.83
N THR A 78 1.60 19.04 12.46
CA THR A 78 2.46 20.23 12.26
C THR A 78 3.88 20.05 12.79
N LYS A 79 4.05 19.23 13.83
CA LYS A 79 5.37 18.84 14.37
C LYS A 79 6.03 17.67 13.62
N GLY A 80 5.38 17.12 12.61
CA GLY A 80 5.89 15.96 11.87
C GLY A 80 5.99 14.67 12.68
N LEU A 81 5.28 14.58 13.82
CA LEU A 81 5.24 13.38 14.67
C LEU A 81 4.31 12.30 14.12
N PHE A 82 3.35 12.70 13.30
CA PHE A 82 2.37 11.83 12.66
C PHE A 82 1.85 12.46 11.36
N ILE A 83 1.80 11.69 10.30
CA ILE A 83 1.16 12.09 9.03
C ILE A 83 0.15 11.01 8.66
N PRO A 84 -1.12 11.34 8.48
CA PRO A 84 -2.13 10.37 8.06
C PRO A 84 -1.94 9.97 6.59
N SER A 85 -2.63 8.91 6.18
CA SER A 85 -2.56 8.44 4.79
C SER A 85 -2.95 9.54 3.79
N SER A 86 -2.31 9.53 2.61
CA SER A 86 -2.55 10.53 1.56
C SER A 86 -4.03 10.81 1.26
N PRO A 87 -4.95 9.81 1.19
CA PRO A 87 -6.36 10.09 1.00
C PRO A 87 -7.00 10.93 2.10
N GLN A 88 -6.54 10.85 3.33
CA GLN A 88 -7.02 11.73 4.40
C GLN A 88 -6.59 13.17 4.15
N LEU A 89 -5.34 13.38 3.74
CA LEU A 89 -4.80 14.72 3.47
C LEU A 89 -5.56 15.44 2.35
N PHE A 90 -5.88 14.77 1.24
CA PHE A 90 -6.55 15.45 0.12
C PHE A 90 -8.07 15.31 0.11
N ASN A 91 -8.66 14.33 0.83
CA ASN A 91 -10.10 14.10 0.81
C ASN A 91 -10.84 14.62 2.04
N ALA A 92 -10.18 14.86 3.19
CA ALA A 92 -10.87 15.34 4.37
C ALA A 92 -11.63 16.64 4.04
N MET A 93 -12.96 16.67 4.28
CA MET A 93 -13.88 17.78 3.96
C MET A 93 -14.05 18.06 2.47
N ARG A 94 -13.55 17.24 1.54
CA ARG A 94 -13.68 17.48 0.10
C ARG A 94 -15.15 17.47 -0.31
N GLY A 95 -15.59 18.58 -0.92
CA GLY A 95 -17.00 18.77 -1.30
C GLY A 95 -17.89 19.27 -0.17
N PHE A 96 -17.31 19.71 0.95
CA PHE A 96 -18.05 20.34 2.06
C PHE A 96 -18.86 21.57 1.63
N GLY A 97 -18.50 22.18 0.54
CA GLY A 97 -19.14 23.32 -0.09
C GLY A 97 -18.12 24.31 -0.63
N ASN A 98 -18.61 25.24 -1.42
CA ASN A 98 -17.81 26.35 -1.96
C ASN A 98 -18.33 27.65 -1.36
N GLY A 99 -17.45 28.65 -1.24
CA GLY A 99 -17.78 29.98 -0.75
C GLY A 99 -17.27 30.29 0.66
N GLU A 100 -17.37 31.55 1.03
CA GLU A 100 -16.77 32.14 2.21
C GLU A 100 -17.19 31.45 3.52
N LYS A 101 -18.48 31.20 3.72
CA LYS A 101 -18.98 30.55 4.93
C LYS A 101 -18.35 29.18 5.19
N HIS A 102 -18.12 28.37 4.14
CA HIS A 102 -17.53 27.05 4.26
C HIS A 102 -16.02 27.15 4.50
N TYR A 103 -15.37 28.10 3.84
CA TYR A 103 -13.97 28.43 4.06
C TYR A 103 -13.73 28.81 5.53
N ASP A 104 -14.58 29.70 6.07
CA ASP A 104 -14.47 30.17 7.44
C ASP A 104 -14.63 29.04 8.46
N ILE A 105 -15.62 28.15 8.31
CA ILE A 105 -15.80 27.00 9.21
C ILE A 105 -14.59 26.06 9.17
N ILE A 106 -14.08 25.77 7.97
CA ILE A 106 -12.95 24.85 7.80
C ILE A 106 -11.68 25.40 8.44
N TYR A 107 -11.38 26.68 8.25
CA TYR A 107 -10.12 27.28 8.69
C TYR A 107 -10.20 28.11 9.97
N LYS A 108 -11.38 28.19 10.59
CA LYS A 108 -11.58 28.80 11.91
C LYS A 108 -10.69 28.14 12.97
N ASP A 109 -10.20 28.92 13.91
CA ASP A 109 -9.46 28.36 15.06
C ASP A 109 -10.31 27.34 15.82
N ILE A 110 -9.70 26.21 16.23
CA ILE A 110 -10.38 25.10 16.92
C ILE A 110 -11.09 25.58 18.20
N GLY A 111 -10.45 26.47 18.97
CA GLY A 111 -10.98 26.98 20.22
C GLY A 111 -12.17 27.97 20.04
N LYS A 112 -12.32 28.53 18.85
CA LYS A 112 -13.40 29.49 18.52
C LYS A 112 -14.60 28.83 17.86
N MET A 113 -14.53 27.52 17.57
CA MET A 113 -15.64 26.79 16.95
C MET A 113 -16.78 26.57 17.94
N THR A 114 -18.02 26.82 17.46
CA THR A 114 -19.23 26.49 18.22
C THR A 114 -19.57 25.00 18.13
N ASP A 115 -20.46 24.54 18.99
CA ASP A 115 -20.87 23.12 18.99
C ASP A 115 -21.67 22.78 17.71
N GLU A 116 -22.47 23.73 17.20
CA GLU A 116 -23.19 23.61 15.94
C GLU A 116 -22.24 23.49 14.74
N GLU A 117 -21.15 24.24 14.72
CA GLU A 117 -20.14 24.13 13.67
C GLU A 117 -19.43 22.75 13.70
N TRP A 118 -19.23 22.17 14.88
CA TRP A 118 -18.74 20.80 15.01
C TRP A 118 -19.74 19.77 14.51
N ASP A 119 -21.05 19.95 14.77
CA ASP A 119 -22.09 19.08 14.24
C ASP A 119 -22.13 19.16 12.70
N VAL A 120 -22.02 20.36 12.11
CA VAL A 120 -21.93 20.54 10.66
C VAL A 120 -20.75 19.78 10.04
N ILE A 121 -19.56 19.82 10.68
CA ILE A 121 -18.38 19.05 10.22
C ILE A 121 -18.62 17.55 10.37
N ASN A 122 -19.22 17.12 11.50
CA ASN A 122 -19.46 15.70 11.78
C ASN A 122 -20.49 15.11 10.81
N GLU A 123 -21.61 15.79 10.57
CA GLU A 123 -22.69 15.34 9.70
C GLU A 123 -22.30 15.33 8.21
N PHE A 124 -21.26 16.08 7.86
CA PHE A 124 -20.76 16.08 6.49
C PHE A 124 -20.26 14.70 6.09
N LYS A 125 -21.05 14.01 5.29
CA LYS A 125 -20.71 12.72 4.69
C LYS A 125 -20.00 12.96 3.36
N ASN A 126 -18.72 12.68 3.33
CA ASN A 126 -17.98 12.66 2.09
C ASN A 126 -18.31 11.38 1.30
N SER A 127 -19.46 11.37 0.65
CA SER A 127 -19.97 10.20 -0.10
C SER A 127 -19.13 9.83 -1.33
N LYS A 128 -18.16 10.67 -1.70
CA LYS A 128 -17.41 10.52 -2.97
C LYS A 128 -15.93 10.21 -2.79
N SER A 129 -15.41 10.17 -1.56
CA SER A 129 -13.98 10.03 -1.32
C SER A 129 -13.70 9.10 -0.15
N ALA A 130 -12.84 8.10 -0.36
CA ALA A 130 -12.36 7.23 0.71
C ALA A 130 -11.21 7.91 1.48
N TYR A 131 -11.04 7.54 2.74
CA TYR A 131 -9.93 7.96 3.59
C TYR A 131 -8.80 6.92 3.66
N GLY A 132 -9.08 5.66 3.29
CA GLY A 132 -8.08 4.60 3.21
C GLY A 132 -7.26 4.70 1.93
N SER A 133 -5.96 4.38 2.01
CA SER A 133 -5.07 4.34 0.84
C SER A 133 -4.82 2.93 0.34
N CYS A 134 -4.93 1.95 1.21
CA CYS A 134 -4.61 0.55 0.93
C CYS A 134 -5.70 -0.34 1.50
N TYR A 135 -6.20 -1.25 0.66
CA TYR A 135 -7.27 -2.16 1.00
C TYR A 135 -6.76 -3.59 0.81
N ALA A 136 -6.69 -4.35 1.90
CA ALA A 136 -6.46 -5.78 1.88
C ALA A 136 -7.83 -6.46 1.91
N MET A 137 -8.24 -7.05 0.78
CA MET A 137 -9.60 -7.54 0.56
C MET A 137 -9.76 -9.03 0.89
N GLY A 138 -8.69 -9.67 1.40
CA GLY A 138 -8.73 -11.09 1.72
C GLY A 138 -8.60 -11.99 0.50
N ARG A 139 -9.24 -13.16 0.57
CA ARG A 139 -9.24 -14.18 -0.48
C ARG A 139 -10.49 -14.07 -1.34
N ILE A 140 -10.33 -14.33 -2.64
CA ILE A 140 -11.45 -14.43 -3.58
C ILE A 140 -12.02 -15.85 -3.51
N GLY A 141 -13.34 -15.97 -3.35
CA GLY A 141 -14.02 -17.25 -3.37
C GLY A 141 -14.08 -17.87 -4.77
N ASP A 142 -14.23 -19.20 -4.82
CA ASP A 142 -14.13 -20.01 -6.03
C ASP A 142 -15.47 -20.10 -6.82
N SER A 143 -16.07 -18.93 -7.08
CA SER A 143 -17.25 -18.82 -7.93
C SER A 143 -17.18 -17.58 -8.84
N ILE A 144 -17.85 -17.64 -9.99
CA ILE A 144 -17.92 -16.49 -10.90
C ILE A 144 -18.51 -15.26 -10.21
N ASP A 145 -19.53 -15.41 -9.37
CA ASP A 145 -20.15 -14.33 -8.64
C ASP A 145 -19.15 -13.64 -7.69
N GLU A 146 -18.40 -14.41 -6.91
CA GLU A 146 -17.39 -13.89 -5.99
C GLU A 146 -16.22 -13.23 -6.74
N ILE A 147 -15.76 -13.83 -7.84
CA ILE A 147 -14.68 -13.26 -8.68
C ILE A 147 -15.10 -11.90 -9.25
N TYR A 148 -16.31 -11.81 -9.82
CA TYR A 148 -16.80 -10.55 -10.39
C TYR A 148 -17.20 -9.53 -9.32
N THR A 149 -17.62 -9.98 -8.14
CA THR A 149 -17.80 -9.10 -6.98
C THR A 149 -16.47 -8.48 -6.57
N ALA A 150 -15.41 -9.27 -6.44
CA ALA A 150 -14.06 -8.77 -6.13
C ALA A 150 -13.53 -7.81 -7.23
N LEU A 151 -13.80 -8.10 -8.50
CA LEU A 151 -13.44 -7.22 -9.62
C LEU A 151 -14.17 -5.87 -9.57
N LYS A 152 -15.45 -5.88 -9.20
CA LYS A 152 -16.24 -4.66 -8.95
C LYS A 152 -15.68 -3.85 -7.78
N GLU A 153 -15.34 -4.51 -6.69
CA GLU A 153 -14.74 -3.90 -5.50
C GLU A 153 -13.39 -3.25 -5.83
N GLN A 154 -12.54 -3.92 -6.61
CA GLN A 154 -11.30 -3.37 -7.13
C GLN A 154 -11.55 -2.05 -7.88
N ALA A 155 -12.54 -2.02 -8.76
CA ALA A 155 -12.90 -0.80 -9.52
C ALA A 155 -13.33 0.36 -8.60
N ILE A 156 -14.10 0.07 -7.54
CA ILE A 156 -14.54 1.04 -6.54
C ILE A 156 -13.34 1.57 -5.74
N VAL A 157 -12.43 0.69 -5.31
CA VAL A 157 -11.20 1.07 -4.61
C VAL A 157 -10.35 2.00 -5.49
N PHE A 158 -10.14 1.67 -6.75
CA PHE A 158 -9.37 2.52 -7.67
C PHE A 158 -10.03 3.86 -7.95
N LYS A 159 -11.37 3.91 -8.07
CA LYS A 159 -12.11 5.18 -8.16
C LYS A 159 -11.79 6.11 -6.99
N SER A 160 -11.54 5.54 -5.82
CA SER A 160 -11.18 6.27 -4.59
C SER A 160 -9.67 6.55 -4.47
N ALA A 161 -8.89 6.22 -5.49
CA ALA A 161 -7.42 6.30 -5.50
C ALA A 161 -6.74 5.40 -4.44
N GLY A 162 -7.38 4.30 -4.05
CA GLY A 162 -6.84 3.28 -3.16
C GLY A 162 -5.98 2.25 -3.89
N GLY A 163 -5.09 1.57 -3.17
CA GLY A 163 -4.44 0.33 -3.60
C GLY A 163 -5.30 -0.87 -3.23
N TYR A 164 -5.26 -1.93 -4.03
CA TYR A 164 -6.04 -3.14 -3.86
C TYR A 164 -5.14 -4.36 -3.68
N GLY A 165 -5.30 -5.09 -2.59
CA GLY A 165 -4.57 -6.32 -2.32
C GLY A 165 -5.51 -7.48 -2.12
N THR A 166 -5.30 -8.60 -2.82
CA THR A 166 -6.13 -9.79 -2.70
C THR A 166 -5.35 -11.07 -2.97
N SER A 167 -5.85 -12.18 -2.42
CA SER A 167 -5.31 -13.52 -2.63
C SER A 167 -6.22 -14.32 -3.56
N PHE A 168 -5.60 -15.02 -4.50
CA PHE A 168 -6.25 -15.94 -5.43
C PHE A 168 -6.12 -17.41 -5.01
N SER A 169 -5.66 -17.65 -3.79
CA SER A 169 -5.25 -18.98 -3.30
C SER A 169 -6.40 -19.97 -3.13
N ASP A 170 -7.64 -19.50 -3.06
CA ASP A 170 -8.82 -20.38 -2.90
C ASP A 170 -9.49 -20.73 -4.23
N LEU A 171 -9.05 -20.11 -5.35
CA LEU A 171 -9.54 -20.49 -6.68
C LEU A 171 -8.98 -21.85 -7.10
N ARG A 172 -9.83 -22.70 -7.69
CA ARG A 172 -9.41 -24.01 -8.23
C ARG A 172 -8.34 -23.87 -9.31
N SER A 173 -7.48 -24.88 -9.39
CA SER A 173 -6.40 -24.88 -10.37
C SER A 173 -6.88 -25.06 -11.81
N GLU A 174 -6.03 -24.68 -12.76
CA GLU A 174 -6.23 -24.92 -14.19
C GLU A 174 -6.50 -26.41 -14.46
N GLY A 175 -7.45 -26.71 -15.35
CA GLY A 175 -7.85 -28.07 -15.70
C GLY A 175 -8.76 -28.76 -14.68
N THR A 176 -9.07 -28.13 -13.54
CA THR A 176 -10.04 -28.70 -12.58
C THR A 176 -11.45 -28.63 -13.15
N LEU A 177 -12.20 -29.74 -13.07
CA LEU A 177 -13.56 -29.85 -13.61
C LEU A 177 -14.52 -28.84 -12.95
N VAL A 178 -15.26 -28.13 -13.78
CA VAL A 178 -16.36 -27.24 -13.36
C VAL A 178 -17.68 -28.02 -13.49
N SER A 179 -18.19 -28.53 -12.39
CA SER A 179 -19.36 -29.44 -12.37
C SER A 179 -20.62 -28.84 -13.01
N THR A 180 -20.80 -27.52 -12.95
CA THR A 180 -21.97 -26.81 -13.50
C THR A 180 -21.95 -26.69 -15.02
N THR A 181 -20.79 -26.64 -15.64
CA THR A 181 -20.64 -26.48 -17.10
C THR A 181 -20.02 -27.67 -17.77
N MET A 182 -19.56 -28.68 -17.00
CA MET A 182 -18.80 -29.85 -17.47
C MET A 182 -17.53 -29.49 -18.24
N GLY A 183 -17.06 -28.23 -18.11
CA GLY A 183 -15.80 -27.74 -18.69
C GLY A 183 -14.65 -27.74 -17.67
N GLU A 184 -13.50 -27.32 -18.11
CA GLU A 184 -12.30 -27.19 -17.29
C GLU A 184 -12.10 -25.73 -16.83
N SER A 185 -11.57 -25.55 -15.63
CA SER A 185 -11.19 -24.24 -15.09
C SER A 185 -9.98 -23.68 -15.83
N CYS A 186 -9.99 -22.37 -16.10
CA CYS A 186 -8.81 -21.66 -16.62
C CYS A 186 -7.78 -21.36 -15.52
N GLY A 187 -8.09 -21.61 -14.25
CA GLY A 187 -7.21 -21.34 -13.11
C GLY A 187 -7.12 -19.85 -12.71
N PRO A 188 -6.44 -19.56 -11.61
CA PRO A 188 -6.35 -18.20 -11.04
C PRO A 188 -5.60 -17.22 -11.93
N ILE A 189 -4.64 -17.67 -12.74
CA ILE A 189 -3.73 -16.79 -13.48
C ILE A 189 -4.48 -16.00 -14.55
N GLU A 190 -5.41 -16.62 -15.26
CA GLU A 190 -6.23 -15.95 -16.28
C GLU A 190 -7.18 -14.91 -15.65
N PHE A 191 -7.69 -15.18 -14.45
CA PHE A 191 -8.46 -14.18 -13.71
C PHE A 191 -7.58 -13.02 -13.22
N MET A 192 -6.33 -13.27 -12.82
CA MET A 192 -5.39 -12.18 -12.49
C MET A 192 -5.17 -11.23 -13.67
N ASP A 193 -5.12 -11.74 -14.90
CA ASP A 193 -5.01 -10.92 -16.10
C ASP A 193 -6.25 -10.05 -16.31
N LEU A 194 -7.46 -10.57 -16.03
CA LEU A 194 -8.70 -9.79 -16.06
C LEU A 194 -8.65 -8.62 -15.06
N PHE A 195 -8.20 -8.87 -13.82
CA PHE A 195 -8.02 -7.83 -12.80
C PHE A 195 -6.94 -6.80 -13.22
N ASN A 196 -5.87 -7.24 -13.87
CA ASN A 196 -4.85 -6.35 -14.41
C ASN A 196 -5.40 -5.45 -15.53
N MET A 197 -6.22 -5.99 -16.43
CA MET A 197 -6.92 -5.22 -17.47
C MET A 197 -7.88 -4.18 -16.86
N ASN A 198 -8.65 -4.53 -15.84
CA ASN A 198 -9.51 -3.61 -15.11
C ASN A 198 -8.70 -2.45 -14.53
N THR A 199 -7.52 -2.73 -13.97
CA THR A 199 -6.60 -1.71 -13.47
C THR A 199 -6.18 -0.74 -14.56
N GLN A 200 -5.79 -1.24 -15.74
CA GLN A 200 -5.41 -0.40 -16.88
C GLN A 200 -6.54 0.55 -17.30
N LYS A 201 -7.77 0.06 -17.32
CA LYS A 201 -8.91 0.87 -17.79
C LYS A 201 -9.39 1.88 -16.75
N ILE A 202 -9.47 1.50 -15.48
CA ILE A 202 -10.05 2.34 -14.41
C ILE A 202 -8.99 3.29 -13.82
N ALA A 203 -7.83 2.78 -13.47
CA ALA A 203 -6.80 3.57 -12.79
C ALA A 203 -6.08 4.56 -13.72
N LEU A 204 -5.94 4.23 -15.01
CA LEU A 204 -5.30 5.10 -15.99
C LEU A 204 -6.22 6.21 -16.51
N SER A 205 -7.55 6.06 -16.37
CA SER A 205 -8.52 7.11 -16.75
C SER A 205 -8.60 8.27 -15.75
N GLY A 206 -8.07 8.08 -14.53
CA GLY A 206 -8.07 9.10 -13.46
C GLY A 206 -6.84 10.00 -13.50
N LYS A 207 -7.02 11.32 -13.43
CA LYS A 207 -5.91 12.31 -13.45
C LYS A 207 -5.01 12.27 -12.20
N THR A 208 -5.43 11.62 -11.10
CA THR A 208 -4.85 11.85 -9.78
C THR A 208 -3.99 10.73 -9.20
N LYS A 209 -4.20 9.44 -9.54
CA LYS A 209 -3.34 8.33 -9.09
C LYS A 209 -3.44 7.11 -10.01
N ARG A 210 -2.33 6.38 -10.13
CA ARG A 210 -2.32 5.03 -10.67
C ARG A 210 -2.83 4.06 -9.61
N GLY A 211 -3.78 3.18 -9.94
CA GLY A 211 -4.14 2.06 -9.09
C GLY A 211 -2.93 1.14 -8.93
N ALA A 212 -2.76 0.59 -7.74
CA ALA A 212 -1.74 -0.40 -7.46
C ALA A 212 -2.42 -1.69 -6.98
N ASN A 213 -2.03 -2.82 -7.56
CA ASN A 213 -2.47 -4.13 -7.13
C ASN A 213 -1.37 -4.88 -6.39
N MET A 214 -1.79 -5.71 -5.45
CA MET A 214 -1.01 -6.81 -4.92
C MET A 214 -1.84 -8.08 -5.07
N PHE A 215 -1.35 -9.05 -5.86
CA PHE A 215 -1.95 -10.37 -5.97
C PHE A 215 -1.04 -11.39 -5.32
N SER A 216 -1.64 -12.28 -4.53
CA SER A 216 -0.91 -13.37 -3.91
C SER A 216 -1.47 -14.72 -4.28
N LEU A 217 -0.60 -15.74 -4.23
CA LEU A 217 -0.95 -17.13 -4.44
C LEU A 217 -0.17 -18.00 -3.45
N SER A 218 -0.84 -19.03 -2.91
CA SER A 218 -0.24 -19.99 -1.98
C SER A 218 0.89 -20.77 -2.64
N VAL A 219 1.97 -20.97 -1.91
CA VAL A 219 3.08 -21.86 -2.31
C VAL A 219 2.65 -23.30 -2.56
N SER A 220 1.49 -23.71 -2.01
CA SER A 220 0.90 -25.03 -2.19
C SER A 220 -0.05 -25.13 -3.38
N HIS A 221 -0.32 -24.01 -4.09
CA HIS A 221 -1.27 -24.01 -5.21
C HIS A 221 -0.70 -24.75 -6.42
N PRO A 222 -1.48 -25.58 -7.16
CA PRO A 222 -0.98 -26.29 -8.35
C PRO A 222 -0.38 -25.36 -9.42
N ASP A 223 -0.93 -24.17 -9.61
CA ASP A 223 -0.49 -23.20 -10.60
C ASP A 223 0.66 -22.29 -10.13
N ILE A 224 1.29 -22.61 -8.99
CA ILE A 224 2.31 -21.74 -8.39
C ILE A 224 3.54 -21.53 -9.29
N GLU A 225 3.99 -22.56 -10.02
CA GLU A 225 5.14 -22.42 -10.94
C GLU A 225 4.80 -21.45 -12.09
N LYS A 226 3.57 -21.56 -12.64
CA LYS A 226 3.05 -20.64 -13.66
C LYS A 226 2.95 -19.20 -13.13
N PHE A 227 2.48 -19.03 -11.89
CA PHE A 227 2.41 -17.74 -11.22
C PHE A 227 3.80 -17.08 -11.03
N ILE A 228 4.78 -17.85 -10.55
CA ILE A 228 6.15 -17.37 -10.36
C ILE A 228 6.71 -16.81 -11.66
N LEU A 229 6.49 -17.51 -12.77
CA LEU A 229 7.06 -17.15 -14.07
C LEU A 229 6.27 -16.07 -14.81
N ARG A 230 5.02 -15.76 -14.39
CA ARG A 230 4.10 -14.88 -15.17
C ARG A 230 4.68 -13.49 -15.47
N LYS A 231 5.47 -12.91 -14.57
CA LYS A 231 6.11 -11.60 -14.78
C LYS A 231 7.55 -11.67 -15.32
N ALA A 232 8.10 -12.84 -15.45
CA ALA A 232 9.48 -13.01 -15.93
C ALA A 232 9.61 -12.80 -17.46
N GLU A 233 8.50 -12.93 -18.22
CA GLU A 233 8.49 -12.66 -19.64
C GLU A 233 8.44 -11.15 -19.88
N MET A 234 9.54 -10.62 -20.42
CA MET A 234 9.70 -9.19 -20.69
C MET A 234 9.51 -8.91 -22.18
N ILE A 235 8.87 -7.79 -22.48
CA ILE A 235 8.73 -7.26 -23.84
C ILE A 235 9.26 -5.83 -23.90
N GLU A 236 9.70 -5.43 -25.09
CA GLU A 236 10.03 -4.05 -25.40
C GLU A 236 8.78 -3.36 -25.99
N ASP A 237 8.42 -2.20 -25.45
CA ASP A 237 7.30 -1.42 -25.98
C ASP A 237 7.74 -0.50 -27.13
N ASP A 238 6.77 0.17 -27.77
CA ASP A 238 7.00 1.07 -28.92
C ASP A 238 7.93 2.26 -28.60
N LYS A 239 8.28 2.46 -27.33
CA LYS A 239 9.20 3.51 -26.85
C LYS A 239 10.57 2.96 -26.45
N GLY A 240 10.84 1.67 -26.73
CA GLY A 240 12.07 1.00 -26.34
C GLY A 240 12.16 0.71 -24.82
N GLN A 241 11.04 0.74 -24.08
CA GLN A 241 11.04 0.44 -22.65
C GLN A 241 10.76 -1.06 -22.42
N ILE A 242 11.64 -1.70 -21.67
CA ILE A 242 11.45 -3.10 -21.27
C ILE A 242 10.46 -3.14 -20.10
N ARG A 243 9.38 -3.92 -20.26
CA ARG A 243 8.33 -4.12 -19.26
C ARG A 243 7.83 -5.56 -19.25
N PRO A 244 7.22 -6.02 -18.15
CA PRO A 244 6.56 -7.32 -18.12
C PRO A 244 5.46 -7.40 -19.17
N LYS A 245 5.40 -8.49 -19.89
CA LYS A 245 4.33 -8.78 -20.86
C LYS A 245 2.97 -8.95 -20.19
N TYR A 246 2.97 -9.57 -19.02
CA TYR A 246 1.78 -9.86 -18.22
C TYR A 246 1.86 -9.17 -16.85
N LEU A 247 0.72 -8.90 -16.23
CA LEU A 247 0.60 -8.34 -14.89
C LEU A 247 1.45 -7.06 -14.66
N GLU A 248 1.56 -6.20 -15.67
CA GLU A 248 2.40 -4.99 -15.64
C GLU A 248 2.08 -4.06 -14.45
N HIS A 249 0.79 -3.95 -14.08
CA HIS A 249 0.32 -3.06 -13.03
C HIS A 249 0.03 -3.79 -11.71
N VAL A 250 0.66 -4.94 -11.51
CA VAL A 250 0.44 -5.82 -10.36
C VAL A 250 1.77 -6.11 -9.70
N ASN A 251 1.82 -5.98 -8.37
CA ASN A 251 2.84 -6.62 -7.56
C ASN A 251 2.38 -8.04 -7.24
N THR A 252 3.25 -9.01 -7.42
CA THR A 252 2.94 -10.42 -7.15
C THR A 252 3.64 -10.89 -5.89
N SER A 253 2.99 -11.74 -5.09
CA SER A 253 3.57 -12.31 -3.87
C SER A 253 3.17 -13.76 -3.67
N ILE A 254 4.09 -14.55 -3.14
CA ILE A 254 3.86 -15.94 -2.79
C ILE A 254 3.60 -16.04 -1.29
N GLU A 255 2.49 -16.67 -0.94
CA GLU A 255 2.12 -16.95 0.44
C GLU A 255 2.91 -18.16 0.94
N ILE A 256 3.91 -17.92 1.77
CA ILE A 256 4.77 -18.94 2.38
C ILE A 256 4.27 -19.26 3.77
N THR A 257 4.24 -20.57 4.09
CA THR A 257 3.93 -21.09 5.42
C THR A 257 5.18 -21.55 6.16
N ASP A 258 5.11 -21.65 7.49
CA ASP A 258 6.20 -22.23 8.30
C ASP A 258 6.53 -23.66 7.82
N GLY A 259 5.50 -24.49 7.52
CA GLY A 259 5.71 -25.85 7.02
C GLY A 259 6.46 -25.93 5.67
N PHE A 260 6.29 -24.94 4.77
CA PHE A 260 7.09 -24.87 3.55
C PHE A 260 8.57 -24.55 3.87
N MET A 261 8.81 -23.66 4.82
CA MET A 261 10.18 -23.32 5.24
C MET A 261 10.87 -24.50 5.90
N GLU A 262 10.15 -25.28 6.73
CA GLU A 262 10.66 -26.54 7.32
C GLU A 262 10.99 -27.57 6.24
N ALA A 263 10.09 -27.76 5.25
CA ALA A 263 10.35 -28.66 4.12
C ALA A 263 11.55 -28.21 3.28
N LEU A 264 11.75 -26.89 3.12
CA LEU A 264 12.90 -26.32 2.44
C LEU A 264 14.21 -26.60 3.18
N GLU A 265 14.24 -26.36 4.50
CA GLU A 265 15.43 -26.61 5.34
C GLU A 265 15.83 -28.09 5.37
N ASN A 266 14.83 -28.98 5.39
CA ASN A 266 15.03 -30.42 5.41
C ASN A 266 15.19 -31.04 4.01
N ASN A 267 15.15 -30.24 2.93
CA ASN A 267 15.21 -30.70 1.55
C ASN A 267 14.13 -31.74 1.19
N GLU A 268 12.92 -31.53 1.70
CA GLU A 268 11.78 -32.42 1.54
C GLU A 268 10.98 -32.14 0.26
N ASP A 269 10.05 -33.05 -0.03
CA ASP A 269 9.06 -32.88 -1.08
C ASP A 269 7.93 -31.97 -0.61
N TRP A 270 7.41 -31.14 -1.52
CA TRP A 270 6.28 -30.27 -1.27
C TRP A 270 5.09 -30.62 -2.14
N LYS A 271 3.91 -30.71 -1.54
CA LYS A 271 2.68 -31.09 -2.23
C LYS A 271 1.97 -29.84 -2.76
N LEU A 272 1.66 -29.84 -4.04
CA LEU A 272 0.78 -28.88 -4.66
C LEU A 272 -0.64 -29.43 -4.66
N ILE A 273 -1.54 -28.74 -3.95
CA ILE A 273 -2.87 -29.23 -3.58
C ILE A 273 -3.91 -28.28 -4.17
N ASP A 274 -4.85 -28.82 -4.94
CA ASP A 274 -5.97 -28.06 -5.45
C ASP A 274 -6.86 -27.57 -4.28
N PRO A 275 -7.14 -26.27 -4.18
CA PRO A 275 -7.87 -25.71 -3.04
C PRO A 275 -9.35 -26.16 -3.03
N HIS A 276 -9.93 -26.54 -4.18
CA HIS A 276 -11.31 -26.96 -4.30
C HIS A 276 -11.48 -28.47 -4.02
N THR A 277 -10.73 -29.31 -4.76
CA THR A 277 -10.86 -30.79 -4.63
C THR A 277 -10.09 -31.37 -3.46
N LYS A 278 -9.12 -30.62 -2.89
CA LYS A 278 -8.16 -31.07 -1.89
C LYS A 278 -7.22 -32.19 -2.36
N GLU A 279 -7.19 -32.46 -3.65
CA GLU A 279 -6.30 -33.45 -4.25
C GLU A 279 -4.90 -32.92 -4.42
N VAL A 280 -3.91 -33.79 -4.21
CA VAL A 280 -2.51 -33.51 -4.57
C VAL A 280 -2.38 -33.64 -6.09
N LYS A 281 -2.25 -32.51 -6.77
CA LYS A 281 -2.08 -32.48 -8.24
C LYS A 281 -0.64 -32.72 -8.67
N LYS A 282 0.33 -32.28 -7.85
CA LYS A 282 1.76 -32.42 -8.15
C LYS A 282 2.58 -32.50 -6.86
N ILE A 283 3.71 -33.18 -6.92
CA ILE A 283 4.72 -33.17 -5.85
C ILE A 283 6.01 -32.61 -6.46
N VAL A 284 6.63 -31.65 -5.79
CA VAL A 284 7.87 -31.00 -6.22
C VAL A 284 8.86 -30.94 -5.06
N LYS A 285 10.16 -30.78 -5.31
CA LYS A 285 11.11 -30.48 -4.24
C LYS A 285 10.90 -29.04 -3.78
N ALA A 286 10.76 -28.81 -2.45
CA ALA A 286 10.66 -27.47 -1.88
C ALA A 286 11.82 -26.58 -2.32
N LYS A 287 13.04 -27.11 -2.31
CA LYS A 287 14.25 -26.44 -2.78
C LYS A 287 14.17 -25.99 -4.25
N LYS A 288 13.65 -26.84 -5.15
CA LYS A 288 13.50 -26.49 -6.58
C LYS A 288 12.53 -25.34 -6.78
N LEU A 289 11.41 -25.33 -6.03
CA LEU A 289 10.43 -24.26 -6.09
C LEU A 289 11.01 -22.94 -5.54
N TRP A 290 11.76 -23.04 -4.44
CA TRP A 290 12.46 -21.90 -3.85
C TRP A 290 13.49 -21.29 -4.82
N ASP A 291 14.32 -22.11 -5.44
CA ASP A 291 15.32 -21.66 -6.41
C ASP A 291 14.64 -20.96 -7.61
N LEU A 292 13.52 -21.51 -8.10
CA LEU A 292 12.73 -20.88 -9.15
C LEU A 292 12.23 -19.48 -8.75
N MET A 293 11.76 -19.32 -7.49
CA MET A 293 11.37 -18.00 -6.95
C MET A 293 12.55 -17.02 -6.97
N ILE A 294 13.70 -17.44 -6.43
CA ILE A 294 14.90 -16.58 -6.35
C ILE A 294 15.38 -16.17 -7.75
N ASP A 295 15.48 -17.12 -8.67
CA ASP A 295 15.89 -16.84 -10.06
C ASP A 295 14.96 -15.86 -10.76
N THR A 296 13.65 -15.99 -10.49
CA THR A 296 12.65 -15.11 -11.10
C THR A 296 12.68 -13.72 -10.49
N VAL A 297 12.74 -13.61 -9.16
CA VAL A 297 12.90 -12.33 -8.45
C VAL A 297 14.15 -11.59 -8.94
N HIS A 298 15.23 -12.31 -9.14
CA HIS A 298 16.46 -11.74 -9.66
C HIS A 298 16.31 -11.13 -11.07
N LYS A 299 15.46 -11.72 -11.92
CA LYS A 299 15.24 -11.27 -13.29
C LYS A 299 14.24 -10.10 -13.38
N SER A 300 13.16 -10.17 -12.61
CA SER A 300 12.00 -9.29 -12.77
C SER A 300 11.68 -8.39 -11.56
N GLY A 301 12.28 -8.65 -10.40
CA GLY A 301 11.92 -7.99 -9.12
C GLY A 301 10.65 -8.55 -8.47
N ASP A 302 9.97 -9.51 -9.09
CA ASP A 302 8.77 -10.21 -8.62
C ASP A 302 8.94 -11.73 -8.83
N PRO A 303 8.20 -12.58 -8.13
CA PRO A 303 7.27 -12.31 -7.03
C PRO A 303 7.97 -12.02 -5.71
N ASN A 304 7.24 -11.40 -4.80
CA ASN A 304 7.67 -11.20 -3.44
C ASN A 304 7.23 -12.37 -2.54
N ILE A 305 7.71 -12.39 -1.29
CA ILE A 305 7.43 -13.44 -0.31
C ILE A 305 6.62 -12.87 0.84
N LEU A 306 5.50 -13.52 1.18
CA LEU A 306 4.66 -13.22 2.33
C LEU A 306 4.73 -14.39 3.32
N MET A 307 5.40 -14.19 4.44
CA MET A 307 5.45 -15.17 5.53
C MET A 307 4.16 -15.10 6.34
N LEU A 308 3.07 -15.68 5.80
CA LEU A 308 1.71 -15.50 6.33
C LEU A 308 1.54 -15.96 7.76
N ASP A 309 2.18 -17.07 8.16
CA ASP A 309 2.06 -17.57 9.53
C ASP A 309 2.75 -16.61 10.50
N ASN A 310 3.90 -16.05 10.12
CA ASN A 310 4.59 -15.05 10.92
C ASN A 310 3.79 -13.74 11.01
N ILE A 311 3.24 -13.26 9.90
CA ILE A 311 2.36 -12.09 9.87
C ILE A 311 1.18 -12.28 10.84
N ASN A 312 0.52 -13.44 10.79
CA ASN A 312 -0.64 -13.74 11.63
C ASN A 312 -0.28 -14.00 13.10
N ARG A 313 0.95 -14.44 13.39
CA ARG A 313 1.43 -14.58 14.78
C ARG A 313 1.45 -13.24 15.51
N PHE A 314 1.76 -12.16 14.80
CA PHE A 314 1.80 -10.79 15.32
C PHE A 314 0.55 -9.95 14.97
N ASN A 315 -0.45 -10.53 14.33
CA ASN A 315 -1.69 -9.84 14.01
C ASN A 315 -2.46 -9.47 15.30
N PRO A 316 -2.66 -8.17 15.62
CA PRO A 316 -3.33 -7.75 16.85
C PRO A 316 -4.80 -8.13 16.87
N ILE A 317 -5.42 -8.35 15.71
CA ILE A 317 -6.83 -8.76 15.57
C ILE A 317 -6.99 -10.23 15.16
N ARG A 318 -5.99 -11.07 15.37
CA ARG A 318 -6.01 -12.51 15.01
C ARG A 318 -7.18 -13.29 15.59
N HIS A 319 -7.78 -12.81 16.66
CA HIS A 319 -8.96 -13.39 17.29
C HIS A 319 -10.28 -13.08 16.55
N ILE A 320 -10.25 -12.12 15.61
CA ILE A 320 -11.38 -11.74 14.76
C ILE A 320 -11.16 -12.29 13.35
N GLU A 321 -9.98 -12.03 12.76
CA GLU A 321 -9.68 -12.35 11.37
C GLU A 321 -8.19 -12.60 11.15
N ARG A 322 -7.88 -13.52 10.20
CA ARG A 322 -6.52 -13.73 9.70
C ARG A 322 -6.24 -12.75 8.55
N ILE A 323 -5.03 -12.23 8.53
CA ILE A 323 -4.50 -11.48 7.39
C ILE A 323 -4.17 -12.50 6.29
N ASN A 324 -4.82 -12.38 5.14
CA ASN A 324 -4.66 -13.26 3.98
C ASN A 324 -4.08 -12.54 2.76
N SER A 325 -4.02 -11.23 2.78
CA SER A 325 -3.43 -10.41 1.71
C SER A 325 -2.82 -9.15 2.30
N VAL A 326 -1.91 -8.54 1.57
CA VAL A 326 -1.23 -7.29 1.97
C VAL A 326 -1.06 -6.37 0.77
N ASN A 327 -0.71 -5.10 1.04
CA ASN A 327 -0.41 -4.11 0.01
C ASN A 327 1.00 -3.53 0.27
N PRO A 328 2.00 -3.73 -0.62
CA PRO A 328 3.40 -3.41 -0.33
C PRO A 328 3.72 -1.93 -0.45
N CYS A 329 4.40 -1.39 0.55
CA CYS A 329 4.97 -0.04 0.54
C CYS A 329 6.28 0.01 1.32
N VAL A 330 7.20 0.91 0.92
CA VAL A 330 8.42 1.25 1.66
C VAL A 330 8.44 2.73 1.97
N THR A 331 9.15 3.15 3.03
CA THR A 331 9.31 4.56 3.40
C THR A 331 10.44 5.21 2.62
N GLY A 332 10.31 6.52 2.40
CA GLY A 332 11.32 7.31 1.69
C GLY A 332 12.68 7.34 2.39
N ASP A 333 12.70 7.25 3.72
CA ASP A 333 13.92 7.23 4.54
C ASP A 333 14.61 5.85 4.61
N THR A 334 14.05 4.83 3.96
CA THR A 334 14.72 3.52 3.84
C THR A 334 16.07 3.69 3.15
N LEU A 335 17.14 3.26 3.81
CA LEU A 335 18.49 3.39 3.29
C LEU A 335 18.80 2.28 2.28
N VAL A 336 19.22 2.67 1.09
CA VAL A 336 19.58 1.77 0.00
C VAL A 336 21.08 1.89 -0.27
N PRO A 337 21.85 0.80 -0.24
CA PRO A 337 23.28 0.82 -0.59
C PRO A 337 23.46 1.20 -2.06
N THR A 338 24.23 2.24 -2.32
CA THR A 338 24.54 2.72 -3.67
C THR A 338 26.04 2.97 -3.83
N ASN A 339 26.46 3.26 -5.05
CA ASN A 339 27.84 3.70 -5.32
C ASN A 339 28.19 5.07 -4.69
N LYS A 340 27.21 5.79 -4.14
CA LYS A 340 27.38 7.04 -3.39
C LYS A 340 27.28 6.82 -1.86
N GLY A 341 27.31 5.58 -1.39
CA GLY A 341 27.07 5.18 0.00
C GLY A 341 25.62 4.78 0.25
N LEU A 342 25.18 4.84 1.52
CA LEU A 342 23.79 4.62 1.89
C LEU A 342 22.97 5.86 1.52
N VAL A 343 22.08 5.72 0.55
CA VAL A 343 21.19 6.77 0.06
C VAL A 343 19.76 6.45 0.46
N ARG A 344 19.01 7.44 0.90
CA ARG A 344 17.59 7.27 1.23
C ARG A 344 16.78 6.88 -0.01
N ALA A 345 15.76 6.05 0.16
CA ALA A 345 14.92 5.61 -0.96
C ALA A 345 14.22 6.78 -1.68
N ASP A 346 13.90 7.87 -0.98
CA ASP A 346 13.31 9.10 -1.54
C ASP A 346 14.33 10.02 -2.25
N GLU A 347 15.63 9.76 -2.05
CA GLU A 347 16.74 10.49 -2.70
C GLU A 347 17.39 9.69 -3.83
N LEU A 348 16.87 8.48 -4.12
CA LEU A 348 17.37 7.68 -5.23
C LEU A 348 17.03 8.33 -6.58
N GLU A 349 17.97 8.26 -7.50
CA GLU A 349 17.82 8.74 -8.87
C GLU A 349 18.10 7.62 -9.87
N ALA A 350 17.39 7.62 -10.99
CA ALA A 350 17.69 6.74 -12.11
C ALA A 350 19.14 7.02 -12.61
N GLY A 351 19.90 5.96 -12.78
CA GLY A 351 21.31 6.07 -13.14
C GLY A 351 22.28 5.81 -11.99
N MET A 352 21.87 5.95 -10.72
CA MET A 352 22.68 5.48 -9.59
C MET A 352 22.91 3.98 -9.67
N LEU A 353 24.03 3.51 -9.10
CA LEU A 353 24.32 2.09 -8.96
C LEU A 353 23.94 1.64 -7.55
N THR A 354 23.25 0.52 -7.44
CA THR A 354 22.95 -0.14 -6.17
C THR A 354 23.58 -1.51 -6.09
N TRP A 355 23.89 -1.95 -4.88
CA TRP A 355 24.48 -3.27 -4.69
C TRP A 355 23.47 -4.38 -4.99
N ASN A 356 23.85 -5.27 -5.89
CA ASN A 356 23.13 -6.50 -6.17
C ASN A 356 23.79 -7.66 -5.43
N PRO A 357 23.23 -8.15 -4.32
CA PRO A 357 23.86 -9.18 -3.51
C PRO A 357 23.94 -10.53 -4.23
N VAL A 358 23.03 -10.81 -5.16
CA VAL A 358 23.00 -12.06 -5.92
C VAL A 358 24.12 -12.12 -6.95
N LYS A 359 24.37 -11.01 -7.65
CA LYS A 359 25.45 -10.91 -8.65
C LYS A 359 26.79 -10.50 -8.05
N ASN A 360 26.80 -10.18 -6.76
CA ASN A 360 27.95 -9.62 -6.06
C ASN A 360 28.58 -8.44 -6.83
N ARG A 361 27.76 -7.55 -7.36
CA ARG A 361 28.18 -6.37 -8.15
C ARG A 361 27.20 -5.22 -8.01
N MET A 362 27.63 -4.05 -8.49
CA MET A 362 26.76 -2.88 -8.61
C MET A 362 25.93 -2.96 -9.89
N ASP A 363 24.61 -2.85 -9.78
CA ASP A 363 23.67 -2.74 -10.91
C ASP A 363 23.04 -1.35 -10.95
N LYS A 364 22.71 -0.87 -12.16
CA LYS A 364 22.15 0.48 -12.36
C LYS A 364 20.67 0.53 -11.98
N ILE A 365 20.30 1.54 -11.19
CA ILE A 365 18.89 1.88 -10.92
C ILE A 365 18.30 2.44 -12.22
N THR A 366 17.36 1.73 -12.80
CA THR A 366 16.75 2.13 -14.09
C THR A 366 15.59 3.09 -13.89
N LYS A 367 14.85 2.97 -12.76
CA LYS A 367 13.68 3.82 -12.46
C LYS A 367 13.43 3.90 -10.96
N VAL A 368 13.00 5.06 -10.50
CA VAL A 368 12.57 5.30 -9.12
C VAL A 368 11.10 5.72 -9.12
N PHE A 369 10.32 5.11 -8.24
CA PHE A 369 8.89 5.41 -8.06
C PHE A 369 8.70 6.01 -6.67
N ASN A 370 8.15 7.21 -6.59
CA ASN A 370 7.74 7.82 -5.34
C ASN A 370 6.25 7.57 -5.11
N ASN A 371 5.92 6.77 -4.10
CA ASN A 371 4.54 6.40 -3.74
C ASN A 371 3.90 7.31 -2.68
N GLY A 372 4.57 8.40 -2.30
CA GLY A 372 4.07 9.37 -1.30
C GLY A 372 4.38 8.98 0.15
N ILE A 373 3.81 9.74 1.10
CA ILE A 373 4.01 9.57 2.55
C ILE A 373 3.02 8.54 3.09
N LYS A 374 3.50 7.59 3.92
CA LYS A 374 2.72 6.49 4.53
C LYS A 374 3.17 6.23 5.97
N ASP A 375 2.35 5.52 6.74
CA ASP A 375 2.68 5.07 8.10
C ASP A 375 3.88 4.13 8.13
N ILE A 376 4.75 4.30 9.11
CA ILE A 376 6.00 3.56 9.25
C ILE A 376 6.10 2.90 10.62
N TYR A 377 6.75 1.74 10.66
CA TYR A 377 7.05 0.97 11.86
C TYR A 377 8.56 0.85 12.03
N ARG A 378 9.02 1.03 13.27
CA ARG A 378 10.42 0.74 13.61
C ARG A 378 10.55 -0.76 13.85
N VAL A 379 11.37 -1.42 13.04
CA VAL A 379 11.70 -2.83 13.20
C VAL A 379 13.11 -2.93 13.75
N THR A 380 13.24 -3.60 14.90
CA THR A 380 14.54 -3.85 15.52
C THR A 380 14.85 -5.34 15.40
N THR A 381 15.97 -5.67 14.79
CA THR A 381 16.45 -7.04 14.69
C THR A 381 17.68 -7.20 15.58
N THR A 382 17.73 -8.27 16.36
CA THR A 382 18.93 -8.68 17.11
C THR A 382 19.53 -9.90 16.41
N CYS A 383 20.83 -9.90 16.20
CA CYS A 383 21.54 -11.10 15.77
C CYS A 383 22.21 -11.80 16.96
N ASP A 384 22.60 -13.04 16.78
CA ASP A 384 23.16 -13.89 17.85
C ASP A 384 24.47 -13.35 18.44
N ILE A 385 25.12 -12.39 17.81
CA ILE A 385 26.33 -11.71 18.30
C ILE A 385 26.03 -10.38 19.02
N GLY A 386 24.76 -10.09 19.31
CA GLY A 386 24.36 -8.95 20.13
C GLY A 386 24.27 -7.60 19.41
N GLU A 387 24.52 -7.54 18.12
CA GLU A 387 24.28 -6.31 17.34
C GLU A 387 22.78 -6.07 17.13
N VAL A 388 22.35 -4.84 17.39
CA VAL A 388 20.98 -4.40 17.21
C VAL A 388 20.89 -3.54 15.95
N ASN A 389 20.28 -4.06 14.92
CA ASN A 389 19.97 -3.28 13.72
C ASN A 389 18.52 -2.81 13.78
N THR A 390 18.33 -1.51 13.67
CA THR A 390 17.00 -0.89 13.63
C THR A 390 16.79 -0.26 12.28
N PHE A 391 15.68 -0.59 11.62
CA PHE A 391 15.26 0.09 10.41
C PHE A 391 13.78 0.44 10.53
N VAL A 392 13.34 1.34 9.66
CA VAL A 392 11.97 1.85 9.65
C VAL A 392 11.34 1.48 8.32
N ALA A 393 10.18 0.86 8.37
CA ALA A 393 9.46 0.41 7.18
C ALA A 393 7.94 0.52 7.37
N THR A 394 7.16 0.48 6.28
CA THR A 394 5.73 0.23 6.38
C THR A 394 5.48 -1.20 6.86
N ALA A 395 4.28 -1.50 7.36
CA ALA A 395 3.91 -2.85 7.81
C ALA A 395 4.12 -3.93 6.75
N GLU A 396 4.18 -3.52 5.49
CA GLU A 396 4.29 -4.41 4.32
C GLU A 396 5.72 -4.48 3.74
N HIS A 397 6.70 -3.86 4.41
CA HIS A 397 8.08 -3.84 3.92
C HIS A 397 8.75 -5.22 4.00
N LYS A 398 9.33 -5.62 2.89
CA LYS A 398 10.00 -6.91 2.76
C LYS A 398 11.45 -6.81 3.18
N LEU A 399 11.87 -7.77 3.98
CA LEU A 399 13.23 -7.89 4.47
C LEU A 399 13.89 -9.15 3.91
N MET A 400 15.06 -8.96 3.32
CA MET A 400 15.94 -10.08 2.96
C MET A 400 17.02 -10.22 4.05
N ARG A 401 17.07 -11.39 4.71
CA ARG A 401 18.15 -11.76 5.60
C ARG A 401 19.21 -12.51 4.76
N VAL A 402 20.41 -11.99 4.72
CA VAL A 402 21.55 -12.70 4.18
C VAL A 402 22.28 -13.37 5.37
N ARG A 403 22.36 -14.69 5.36
CA ARG A 403 23.23 -15.44 6.27
C ARG A 403 24.59 -15.54 5.59
N PHE A 404 25.61 -15.04 6.21
CA PHE A 404 26.98 -15.35 5.82
C PHE A 404 27.32 -16.63 6.58
N ASP A 405 27.44 -17.75 5.86
CA ASP A 405 28.09 -18.93 6.40
C ASP A 405 29.59 -18.62 6.44
N GLU A 406 30.22 -18.87 7.60
CA GLU A 406 31.66 -18.74 7.82
C GLU A 406 32.43 -19.74 6.96
#